data_a1fb6327531a2dc0a56cde4ca792cb3b
#
_entry.id   a1fb6327531a2dc0a56cde4ca792cb3b
#
_cell.length_a   1.000
_cell.length_b   1.000
_cell.length_c   1.000
_cell.angle_alpha   90.00
_cell.angle_beta   90.00
_cell.angle_gamma   90.00
#
_symmetry.space_group_name_H-M   'P 1'
#
loop_
_entity.id
_entity.type
_entity.pdbx_description
1 polymer ?
#
loop_
_entity_poly.entity_id
_entity_poly.type
_entity_poly.pdbx_seq_one_letter_code
_entity_poly.pdbx_strand_id
1 'polypeptide(L)'
;MTLELNGRVTVYTNQTPFEADILRSNTYKMVDVSKLAQTVLGTGINNTTLASGLPCAPIAPPGLQVTVGPGCLYSYQFYEATPYGVLPADTDPNHQLYKQALNFNPVVLNTPAPVTIGNSIIYLVQAAFETVDTNVISRPYYNSADPTSPIFNSLSDTRQDIILINAKSGIEAPSPTPPTPDAGFVGLYYVTIAFGQTSVVGGNITIANNAPFITESLTQKISYASVIDQKYTYFQDTGAVNALVVTPSTGYSSFPNGATISVRAANTVTGASNITIGSLGSIPIKVVNPSGLSDTAAGQIISGGIYTFTSDGTVAQL
;
A
#
# COMPACT_ATOMS: atom_id res chain seq x y z
N MET A 1 -33.16 -16.59 -0.71
CA MET A 1 -32.58 -16.36 -2.04
C MET A 1 -31.11 -16.23 -1.83
N THR A 2 -30.30 -17.17 -2.25
CA THR A 2 -28.83 -17.06 -2.19
C THR A 2 -28.42 -15.90 -3.07
N LEU A 3 -27.75 -14.90 -2.51
CA LEU A 3 -27.17 -13.83 -3.30
C LEU A 3 -26.03 -14.41 -4.14
N GLU A 4 -26.19 -14.40 -5.46
CA GLU A 4 -25.10 -14.72 -6.37
C GLU A 4 -24.23 -13.47 -6.49
N LEU A 5 -22.96 -13.56 -6.07
CA LEU A 5 -22.03 -12.43 -6.04
C LEU A 5 -21.38 -12.18 -7.41
N ASN A 6 -21.43 -13.13 -8.31
CA ASN A 6 -20.87 -13.01 -9.64
C ASN A 6 -21.92 -13.39 -10.69
N GLY A 7 -21.90 -12.74 -11.84
CA GLY A 7 -22.82 -13.04 -12.91
C GLY A 7 -23.01 -11.90 -13.91
N ARG A 8 -24.03 -12.07 -14.70
CA ARG A 8 -24.50 -11.04 -15.64
C ARG A 8 -26.04 -11.03 -15.60
N VAL A 9 -26.60 -9.83 -15.56
CA VAL A 9 -28.07 -9.70 -15.65
C VAL A 9 -28.51 -10.12 -17.05
N THR A 10 -29.52 -10.99 -17.11
CA THR A 10 -30.14 -11.44 -18.38
C THR A 10 -31.51 -10.82 -18.48
N VAL A 11 -31.77 -10.16 -19.60
CA VAL A 11 -33.10 -9.57 -19.94
C VAL A 11 -33.58 -10.21 -21.21
N TYR A 12 -34.84 -10.67 -21.21
CA TYR A 12 -35.44 -11.35 -22.34
C TYR A 12 -36.29 -10.39 -23.20
N THR A 13 -36.57 -10.78 -24.43
CA THR A 13 -37.43 -10.00 -25.34
C THR A 13 -38.80 -9.74 -24.70
N ASN A 14 -39.24 -8.47 -24.72
CA ASN A 14 -40.48 -7.98 -24.11
C ASN A 14 -40.51 -8.02 -22.57
N GLN A 15 -39.39 -8.29 -21.91
CA GLN A 15 -39.28 -8.14 -20.46
C GLN A 15 -39.04 -6.70 -20.08
N THR A 16 -39.75 -6.18 -19.07
CA THR A 16 -39.44 -4.91 -18.44
C THR A 16 -38.38 -5.15 -17.36
N PRO A 17 -37.19 -4.57 -17.47
CA PRO A 17 -36.17 -4.70 -16.43
C PRO A 17 -36.61 -3.95 -15.17
N PHE A 18 -36.32 -4.53 -14.01
CA PHE A 18 -36.52 -3.90 -12.71
C PHE A 18 -35.29 -3.12 -12.27
N GLU A 19 -35.45 -2.19 -11.32
CA GLU A 19 -34.35 -1.44 -10.71
C GLU A 19 -33.26 -2.35 -10.11
N ALA A 20 -33.66 -3.49 -9.54
CA ALA A 20 -32.73 -4.48 -9.03
C ALA A 20 -31.80 -5.05 -10.13
N ASP A 21 -32.24 -5.15 -11.37
CA ASP A 21 -31.43 -5.67 -12.48
C ASP A 21 -30.30 -4.72 -12.83
N ILE A 22 -30.59 -3.41 -12.82
CA ILE A 22 -29.59 -2.36 -13.04
C ILE A 22 -28.55 -2.35 -11.92
N LEU A 23 -29.00 -2.39 -10.67
CA LEU A 23 -28.13 -2.37 -9.48
C LEU A 23 -27.24 -3.62 -9.43
N ARG A 24 -27.78 -4.82 -9.70
CA ARG A 24 -26.99 -6.06 -9.79
C ARG A 24 -25.94 -6.00 -10.91
N SER A 25 -26.27 -5.40 -12.05
CA SER A 25 -25.28 -5.22 -13.12
C SER A 25 -24.07 -4.41 -12.67
N ASN A 26 -24.30 -3.38 -11.84
CA ASN A 26 -23.23 -2.56 -11.28
C ASN A 26 -22.42 -3.34 -10.22
N THR A 27 -23.08 -4.06 -9.32
CA THR A 27 -22.40 -4.85 -8.29
C THR A 27 -21.56 -5.96 -8.88
N TYR A 28 -22.02 -6.66 -9.93
CA TYR A 28 -21.23 -7.70 -10.61
C TYR A 28 -19.95 -7.13 -11.22
N LYS A 29 -20.00 -5.95 -11.86
CA LYS A 29 -18.80 -5.26 -12.35
C LYS A 29 -17.83 -4.89 -11.22
N MET A 30 -18.36 -4.42 -10.10
CA MET A 30 -17.54 -4.13 -8.92
C MET A 30 -16.83 -5.40 -8.41
N VAL A 31 -17.51 -6.54 -8.36
CA VAL A 31 -16.92 -7.82 -7.96
C VAL A 31 -15.80 -8.23 -8.91
N ASP A 32 -16.03 -8.15 -10.22
CA ASP A 32 -15.03 -8.50 -11.24
C ASP A 32 -13.76 -7.64 -11.10
N VAL A 33 -13.91 -6.32 -10.98
CA VAL A 33 -12.79 -5.39 -10.79
C VAL A 33 -12.07 -5.64 -9.47
N SER A 34 -12.82 -5.89 -8.39
CA SER A 34 -12.24 -6.17 -7.07
C SER A 34 -11.42 -7.47 -7.06
N LYS A 35 -11.92 -8.52 -7.71
CA LYS A 35 -11.17 -9.79 -7.84
C LYS A 35 -9.94 -9.65 -8.73
N LEU A 36 -10.04 -8.89 -9.82
CA LEU A 36 -8.87 -8.56 -10.65
C LEU A 36 -7.81 -7.79 -9.85
N ALA A 37 -8.23 -6.75 -9.13
CA ALA A 37 -7.33 -5.97 -8.26
C ALA A 37 -6.66 -6.86 -7.21
N GLN A 38 -7.42 -7.73 -6.55
CA GLN A 38 -6.90 -8.70 -5.58
C GLN A 38 -5.85 -9.64 -6.20
N THR A 39 -6.09 -10.13 -7.41
CA THR A 39 -5.16 -11.04 -8.11
C THR A 39 -3.88 -10.32 -8.50
N VAL A 40 -3.97 -9.08 -9.00
CA VAL A 40 -2.82 -8.30 -9.49
C VAL A 40 -1.98 -7.74 -8.35
N LEU A 41 -2.63 -7.23 -7.30
CA LEU A 41 -1.94 -6.61 -6.15
C LEU A 41 -1.47 -7.64 -5.12
N GLY A 42 -1.92 -8.88 -5.23
CA GLY A 42 -1.46 -9.96 -4.37
C GLY A 42 -1.81 -9.73 -2.91
N THR A 43 -3.04 -9.31 -2.62
CA THR A 43 -3.55 -9.23 -1.25
C THR A 43 -3.60 -10.63 -0.66
N GLY A 44 -2.47 -11.08 -0.22
CA GLY A 44 -2.33 -12.37 0.45
C GLY A 44 -3.13 -12.39 1.75
N ILE A 45 -3.08 -13.51 2.38
CA ILE A 45 -3.66 -14.04 3.60
C ILE A 45 -4.00 -13.03 4.74
N ASN A 46 -3.57 -11.76 4.68
CA ASN A 46 -3.64 -10.81 5.81
C ASN A 46 -4.56 -9.60 5.58
N ASN A 47 -5.46 -9.60 4.62
CA ASN A 47 -6.43 -8.50 4.39
C ASN A 47 -5.80 -7.09 4.44
N THR A 48 -4.62 -6.94 3.87
CA THR A 48 -3.82 -5.72 3.99
C THR A 48 -4.41 -4.61 3.14
N THR A 49 -4.68 -3.46 3.74
CA THR A 49 -4.97 -2.23 3.00
C THR A 49 -3.72 -1.78 2.25
N LEU A 50 -3.86 -1.35 0.99
CA LEU A 50 -2.79 -0.81 0.16
C LEU A 50 -3.15 0.60 -0.31
N ALA A 51 -2.16 1.49 -0.34
CA ALA A 51 -2.30 2.86 -0.83
C ALA A 51 -1.44 3.08 -2.06
N SER A 52 -1.96 3.83 -3.03
CA SER A 52 -1.22 4.26 -4.22
C SER A 52 -1.48 5.74 -4.49
N GLY A 53 -0.44 6.51 -4.75
CA GLY A 53 -0.54 7.96 -4.78
C GLY A 53 -0.64 8.53 -3.37
N LEU A 54 -1.57 9.46 -3.12
CA LEU A 54 -1.78 10.14 -1.83
C LEU A 54 -0.51 10.86 -1.33
N PRO A 55 0.24 11.60 -2.17
CA PRO A 55 1.44 12.31 -1.72
C PRO A 55 1.09 13.38 -0.69
N CYS A 56 1.85 13.47 0.39
CA CYS A 56 1.70 14.51 1.39
C CYS A 56 2.77 15.60 1.19
N ALA A 57 2.33 16.86 1.12
CA ALA A 57 3.20 18.01 0.91
C ALA A 57 2.77 19.20 1.78
N PRO A 58 3.68 20.14 2.09
CA PRO A 58 3.31 21.41 2.69
C PRO A 58 2.30 22.17 1.83
N ILE A 59 1.40 22.93 2.47
CA ILE A 59 0.46 23.77 1.75
C ILE A 59 1.14 24.97 1.09
N ALA A 60 0.59 25.47 -0.01
CA ALA A 60 0.97 26.73 -0.66
C ALA A 60 -0.24 27.67 -0.70
N PRO A 61 -0.14 28.93 -0.18
CA PRO A 61 1.02 29.54 0.48
C PRO A 61 1.40 28.88 1.81
N PRO A 62 2.65 29.04 2.29
CA PRO A 62 3.14 28.35 3.50
C PRO A 62 2.26 28.63 4.73
N GLY A 63 1.93 27.58 5.47
CA GLY A 63 1.12 27.63 6.68
C GLY A 63 1.28 26.34 7.51
N LEU A 64 0.58 26.25 8.64
CA LEU A 64 0.55 25.06 9.50
C LEU A 64 -0.50 24.05 8.99
N GLN A 65 -0.37 23.70 7.73
CA GLN A 65 -1.23 22.76 7.04
C GLN A 65 -0.41 21.89 6.08
N VAL A 66 -0.92 20.69 5.82
CA VAL A 66 -0.42 19.81 4.77
C VAL A 66 -1.54 19.50 3.78
N THR A 67 -1.16 19.20 2.57
CA THR A 67 -2.06 18.75 1.52
C THR A 67 -1.76 17.31 1.17
N VAL A 68 -2.77 16.44 1.21
CA VAL A 68 -2.69 15.08 0.69
C VAL A 68 -3.28 15.07 -0.71
N GLY A 69 -2.46 14.74 -1.69
CA GLY A 69 -2.85 14.75 -3.11
C GLY A 69 -3.75 13.57 -3.50
N PRO A 70 -4.14 13.50 -4.79
CA PRO A 70 -4.95 12.42 -5.33
C PRO A 70 -4.29 11.04 -5.17
N GLY A 71 -5.15 10.01 -5.12
CA GLY A 71 -4.69 8.63 -5.05
C GLY A 71 -5.82 7.64 -4.84
N CYS A 72 -5.46 6.41 -4.57
CA CYS A 72 -6.39 5.33 -4.30
C CYS A 72 -5.98 4.51 -3.06
N LEU A 73 -7.00 3.97 -2.41
CA LEU A 73 -6.88 3.06 -1.29
C LEU A 73 -7.61 1.76 -1.64
N TYR A 74 -6.89 0.65 -1.57
CA TYR A 74 -7.46 -0.68 -1.73
C TYR A 74 -7.67 -1.28 -0.34
N SER A 75 -8.88 -1.73 -0.04
CA SER A 75 -9.21 -2.27 1.26
C SER A 75 -10.17 -3.45 1.17
N TYR A 76 -10.02 -4.41 2.07
CA TYR A 76 -10.88 -5.57 2.16
C TYR A 76 -12.18 -5.19 2.88
N GLN A 77 -13.30 -5.18 2.15
CA GLN A 77 -14.58 -4.67 2.61
C GLN A 77 -15.69 -5.67 2.32
N PHE A 78 -16.78 -5.60 3.08
CA PHE A 78 -17.98 -6.34 2.74
C PHE A 78 -18.48 -5.99 1.34
N TYR A 79 -19.13 -6.95 0.70
CA TYR A 79 -19.75 -6.79 -0.62
C TYR A 79 -20.63 -5.53 -0.68
N GLU A 80 -21.61 -5.42 0.22
CA GLU A 80 -22.42 -4.22 0.46
C GLU A 80 -22.78 -4.13 1.94
N ALA A 81 -22.03 -3.38 2.73
CA ALA A 81 -22.25 -3.26 4.18
C ALA A 81 -23.62 -2.63 4.54
N THR A 82 -24.20 -1.86 3.63
CA THR A 82 -25.51 -1.21 3.77
C THR A 82 -26.38 -1.50 2.54
N PRO A 83 -27.71 -1.39 2.63
CA PRO A 83 -28.58 -1.61 1.46
C PRO A 83 -28.19 -0.72 0.29
N TYR A 84 -28.15 -1.27 -0.92
CA TYR A 84 -27.86 -0.54 -2.15
C TYR A 84 -29.14 -0.37 -2.96
N GLY A 85 -29.84 0.73 -2.78
CA GLY A 85 -31.16 0.94 -3.33
C GLY A 85 -32.14 -0.12 -2.82
N VAL A 86 -32.70 -0.92 -3.73
CA VAL A 86 -33.62 -2.03 -3.39
C VAL A 86 -32.88 -3.34 -3.05
N LEU A 87 -31.58 -3.40 -3.24
CA LEU A 87 -30.79 -4.57 -2.88
C LEU A 87 -30.48 -4.56 -1.38
N PRO A 88 -30.64 -5.69 -0.68
CA PRO A 88 -30.33 -5.77 0.75
C PRO A 88 -28.83 -5.64 1.02
N ALA A 89 -28.48 -5.26 2.24
CA ALA A 89 -27.12 -5.37 2.72
C ALA A 89 -26.62 -6.81 2.72
N ASP A 90 -25.33 -7.00 2.47
CA ASP A 90 -24.62 -8.27 2.59
C ASP A 90 -23.38 -8.07 3.48
N THR A 91 -23.46 -8.55 4.69
CA THR A 91 -22.41 -8.52 5.70
C THR A 91 -21.87 -9.89 6.05
N ASP A 92 -22.06 -10.90 5.16
CA ASP A 92 -21.46 -12.21 5.32
C ASP A 92 -19.93 -12.08 5.29
N PRO A 93 -19.21 -12.56 6.31
CA PRO A 93 -17.74 -12.51 6.34
C PRO A 93 -17.06 -13.21 5.16
N ASN A 94 -17.74 -14.14 4.50
CA ASN A 94 -17.23 -14.82 3.32
C ASN A 94 -17.41 -13.99 2.02
N HIS A 95 -18.23 -12.95 2.08
CA HIS A 95 -18.55 -12.07 0.96
C HIS A 95 -17.79 -10.75 1.03
N GLN A 96 -16.49 -10.84 1.32
CA GLN A 96 -15.61 -9.67 1.33
C GLN A 96 -14.85 -9.55 0.01
N LEU A 97 -14.68 -8.30 -0.42
CA LEU A 97 -14.02 -7.92 -1.66
C LEU A 97 -12.90 -6.93 -1.41
N TYR A 98 -11.92 -6.95 -2.29
CA TYR A 98 -10.84 -5.96 -2.28
C TYR A 98 -11.27 -4.73 -3.08
N LYS A 99 -12.04 -3.85 -2.43
CA LYS A 99 -12.60 -2.64 -3.05
C LYS A 99 -11.57 -1.54 -3.19
N GLN A 100 -11.79 -0.67 -4.18
CA GLN A 100 -10.98 0.51 -4.45
C GLN A 100 -11.75 1.77 -4.11
N ALA A 101 -11.21 2.58 -3.20
CA ALA A 101 -11.65 3.95 -2.97
C ALA A 101 -10.73 4.93 -3.72
N LEU A 102 -11.30 6.00 -4.24
CA LEU A 102 -10.60 6.99 -5.04
C LEU A 102 -10.75 8.38 -4.44
N ASN A 103 -9.65 9.13 -4.47
CA ASN A 103 -9.65 10.57 -4.20
C ASN A 103 -9.01 11.30 -5.38
N PHE A 104 -9.78 12.14 -6.07
CA PHE A 104 -9.33 12.93 -7.21
C PHE A 104 -8.89 14.36 -6.82
N ASN A 105 -9.32 14.84 -5.65
CA ASN A 105 -9.05 16.19 -5.20
C ASN A 105 -8.09 16.19 -4.01
N PRO A 106 -7.20 17.18 -3.90
CA PRO A 106 -6.36 17.32 -2.73
C PRO A 106 -7.19 17.57 -1.45
N VAL A 107 -6.76 16.96 -0.34
CA VAL A 107 -7.35 17.17 0.99
C VAL A 107 -6.37 17.99 1.82
N VAL A 108 -6.84 19.12 2.36
CA VAL A 108 -6.05 19.99 3.24
C VAL A 108 -6.29 19.61 4.69
N LEU A 109 -5.21 19.39 5.44
CA LEU A 109 -5.23 18.99 6.85
C LEU A 109 -4.52 20.03 7.71
N ASN A 110 -5.15 20.42 8.82
CA ASN A 110 -4.56 21.34 9.79
C ASN A 110 -3.61 20.61 10.74
N THR A 111 -2.44 21.20 10.97
CA THR A 111 -1.39 20.70 11.85
C THR A 111 -0.86 21.83 12.74
N PRO A 112 -1.67 22.38 13.67
CA PRO A 112 -1.28 23.52 14.49
C PRO A 112 -0.04 23.22 15.34
N ALA A 113 0.75 24.27 15.63
CA ALA A 113 1.92 24.14 16.50
C ALA A 113 1.51 23.91 17.96
N PRO A 114 2.35 23.19 18.75
CA PRO A 114 2.12 23.01 20.17
C PRO A 114 2.12 24.36 20.91
N VAL A 115 1.44 24.43 22.05
CA VAL A 115 1.30 25.65 22.85
C VAL A 115 2.39 25.81 23.91
N THR A 116 3.06 24.71 24.28
CA THR A 116 4.07 24.69 25.34
C THR A 116 5.46 24.92 24.77
N ILE A 117 6.21 25.91 25.30
CA ILE A 117 7.59 26.20 24.91
C ILE A 117 8.49 24.96 25.07
N GLY A 118 9.28 24.67 24.03
CA GLY A 118 10.21 23.53 24.03
C GLY A 118 9.59 22.20 23.65
N ASN A 119 8.27 22.12 23.46
CA ASN A 119 7.60 20.94 22.98
C ASN A 119 7.54 20.87 21.43
N SER A 120 7.37 19.66 20.95
CA SER A 120 6.95 19.36 19.59
C SER A 120 5.70 18.49 19.62
N ILE A 121 5.00 18.40 18.52
CA ILE A 121 3.83 17.53 18.34
C ILE A 121 3.98 16.75 17.05
N ILE A 122 3.55 15.49 17.04
CA ILE A 122 3.49 14.66 15.83
C ILE A 122 2.03 14.42 15.47
N TYR A 123 1.66 14.80 14.26
CA TYR A 123 0.38 14.43 13.65
C TYR A 123 0.56 13.19 12.80
N LEU A 124 -0.38 12.25 12.91
CA LEU A 124 -0.50 11.11 12.00
C LEU A 124 -1.53 11.44 10.92
N VAL A 125 -1.09 11.58 9.69
CA VAL A 125 -1.99 11.57 8.54
C VAL A 125 -2.39 10.12 8.31
N GLN A 126 -3.68 9.85 8.45
CA GLN A 126 -4.24 8.51 8.34
C GLN A 126 -5.39 8.47 7.33
N ALA A 127 -5.64 7.31 6.75
CA ALA A 127 -6.67 7.09 5.75
C ALA A 127 -7.50 5.84 6.04
N ALA A 128 -8.80 5.91 5.73
CA ALA A 128 -9.72 4.78 5.80
C ALA A 128 -10.56 4.70 4.53
N PHE A 129 -11.01 3.50 4.20
CA PHE A 129 -12.01 3.26 3.16
C PHE A 129 -13.39 3.57 3.72
N GLU A 130 -14.21 4.30 2.97
CA GLU A 130 -15.60 4.56 3.32
C GLU A 130 -16.50 4.48 2.08
N THR A 131 -17.66 3.83 2.22
CA THR A 131 -18.73 3.85 1.22
C THR A 131 -19.79 4.85 1.65
N VAL A 132 -20.08 5.85 0.81
CA VAL A 132 -21.04 6.93 1.11
C VAL A 132 -22.10 7.03 0.03
N ASP A 133 -23.34 7.31 0.45
CA ASP A 133 -24.44 7.65 -0.44
C ASP A 133 -24.54 9.18 -0.55
N THR A 134 -24.39 9.71 -1.76
CA THR A 134 -24.29 11.15 -2.05
C THR A 134 -25.30 11.60 -3.09
N ASN A 135 -25.27 12.90 -3.42
CA ASN A 135 -26.09 13.53 -4.45
C ASN A 135 -27.59 13.32 -4.20
N VAL A 136 -28.09 13.90 -3.11
CA VAL A 136 -29.52 13.85 -2.77
C VAL A 136 -30.31 14.66 -3.78
N ILE A 137 -31.18 13.98 -4.55
CA ILE A 137 -32.05 14.61 -5.54
C ILE A 137 -33.52 14.23 -5.33
N SER A 138 -34.41 15.13 -5.65
CA SER A 138 -35.85 14.91 -5.60
C SER A 138 -36.33 14.32 -6.92
N ARG A 139 -36.94 13.14 -6.88
CA ARG A 139 -37.45 12.44 -8.05
C ARG A 139 -38.92 12.10 -7.89
N PRO A 140 -39.72 12.07 -9.00
CA PRO A 140 -41.08 11.65 -8.96
C PRO A 140 -41.19 10.12 -8.82
N TYR A 141 -42.08 9.70 -7.93
CA TYR A 141 -42.43 8.30 -7.71
C TYR A 141 -43.86 8.06 -8.07
N TYR A 142 -44.18 6.87 -8.55
CA TYR A 142 -45.53 6.48 -8.84
C TYR A 142 -46.44 6.56 -7.60
N ASN A 143 -47.55 7.26 -7.71
CA ASN A 143 -48.58 7.38 -6.68
C ASN A 143 -49.76 6.48 -7.03
N SER A 144 -49.91 5.34 -6.32
CA SER A 144 -51.02 4.41 -6.58
C SER A 144 -52.37 4.95 -6.19
N ALA A 145 -52.43 5.95 -5.31
CA ALA A 145 -53.69 6.59 -4.90
C ALA A 145 -54.19 7.66 -5.91
N ASP A 146 -53.26 8.32 -6.60
CA ASP A 146 -53.54 9.26 -7.68
C ASP A 146 -52.43 9.19 -8.74
N PRO A 147 -52.59 8.35 -9.80
CA PRO A 147 -51.60 8.19 -10.84
C PRO A 147 -51.26 9.45 -11.64
N THR A 148 -52.08 10.49 -11.54
CA THR A 148 -51.84 11.76 -12.22
C THR A 148 -50.99 12.72 -11.41
N SER A 149 -50.78 12.45 -10.12
CA SER A 149 -50.05 13.29 -9.18
C SER A 149 -48.88 12.50 -8.53
N PRO A 150 -47.66 12.56 -9.08
CA PRO A 150 -46.51 11.82 -8.54
C PRO A 150 -46.14 12.32 -7.14
N ILE A 151 -45.64 11.40 -6.31
CA ILE A 151 -45.02 11.71 -5.03
C ILE A 151 -43.55 12.00 -5.26
N PHE A 152 -43.04 13.11 -4.71
CA PHE A 152 -41.61 13.44 -4.80
C PHE A 152 -40.87 12.99 -3.54
N ASN A 153 -39.84 12.20 -3.71
CA ASN A 153 -38.94 11.77 -2.64
C ASN A 153 -37.51 12.22 -2.92
N SER A 154 -36.86 12.72 -1.89
CA SER A 154 -35.46 13.14 -1.95
C SER A 154 -34.58 12.02 -1.39
N LEU A 155 -33.83 11.34 -2.27
CA LEU A 155 -32.97 10.22 -1.95
C LEU A 155 -31.62 10.40 -2.65
N SER A 156 -30.58 9.79 -2.07
CA SER A 156 -29.26 9.73 -2.72
C SER A 156 -29.35 8.89 -3.98
N ASP A 157 -28.80 9.38 -5.10
CA ASP A 157 -28.79 8.69 -6.37
C ASP A 157 -27.41 8.11 -6.74
N THR A 158 -26.41 8.39 -5.93
CA THR A 158 -25.02 7.98 -6.18
C THR A 158 -24.42 7.34 -4.93
N ARG A 159 -23.83 6.17 -5.09
CA ARG A 159 -22.99 5.53 -4.08
C ARG A 159 -21.53 5.62 -4.52
N GLN A 160 -20.65 6.05 -3.62
CA GLN A 160 -19.23 6.24 -3.87
C GLN A 160 -18.39 5.55 -2.81
N ASP A 161 -17.29 4.92 -3.25
CA ASP A 161 -16.21 4.46 -2.38
C ASP A 161 -15.14 5.56 -2.33
N ILE A 162 -15.00 6.21 -1.18
CA ILE A 162 -14.12 7.36 -0.95
C ILE A 162 -13.02 7.02 0.04
N ILE A 163 -11.97 7.83 0.03
CA ILE A 163 -10.91 7.78 1.03
C ILE A 163 -11.20 8.86 2.08
N LEU A 164 -11.50 8.45 3.30
CA LEU A 164 -11.56 9.36 4.44
C LEU A 164 -10.14 9.63 4.92
N ILE A 165 -9.69 10.88 4.82
CA ILE A 165 -8.33 11.29 5.20
C ILE A 165 -8.42 12.33 6.31
N ASN A 166 -7.69 12.12 7.40
CA ASN A 166 -7.60 13.08 8.49
C ASN A 166 -6.19 13.13 9.13
N ALA A 167 -5.96 14.14 9.95
CA ALA A 167 -4.75 14.28 10.76
C ALA A 167 -5.09 14.01 12.23
N LYS A 168 -4.63 12.90 12.77
CA LYS A 168 -4.74 12.56 14.19
C LYS A 168 -3.64 13.27 14.96
N SER A 169 -4.02 14.08 15.94
CA SER A 169 -3.08 14.77 16.83
C SER A 169 -2.44 13.77 17.81
N GLY A 170 -1.11 13.84 17.92
CA GLY A 170 -0.40 13.22 19.04
C GLY A 170 -0.46 14.08 20.31
N ILE A 171 0.35 13.71 21.29
CA ILE A 171 0.53 14.46 22.53
C ILE A 171 1.78 15.32 22.39
N GLU A 172 1.68 16.63 22.71
CA GLU A 172 2.85 17.49 22.71
C GLU A 172 3.81 17.12 23.85
N ALA A 173 5.10 17.08 23.55
CA ALA A 173 6.16 16.77 24.48
C ALA A 173 7.51 17.31 23.97
N PRO A 174 8.55 17.42 24.81
CA PRO A 174 9.93 17.72 24.33
C PRO A 174 10.45 16.67 23.35
N SER A 175 10.01 15.40 23.48
CA SER A 175 10.28 14.31 22.55
C SER A 175 8.99 13.53 22.34
N PRO A 176 8.10 13.99 21.41
CA PRO A 176 6.79 13.36 21.21
C PRO A 176 6.89 11.98 20.55
N THR A 177 5.99 11.11 20.92
CA THR A 177 5.82 9.80 20.26
C THR A 177 4.72 9.86 19.20
N PRO A 178 4.91 9.21 18.03
CA PRO A 178 3.89 9.14 17.01
C PRO A 178 2.60 8.49 17.53
N PRO A 179 1.41 9.05 17.24
CA PRO A 179 0.16 8.39 17.58
C PRO A 179 -0.07 7.16 16.70
N THR A 180 -0.79 6.16 17.25
CA THR A 180 -1.24 4.99 16.48
C THR A 180 -2.48 5.33 15.67
N PRO A 181 -2.70 4.71 14.50
CA PRO A 181 -3.92 4.89 13.71
C PRO A 181 -5.19 4.57 14.51
N ASP A 182 -6.29 5.23 14.17
CA ASP A 182 -7.61 4.87 14.67
C ASP A 182 -8.07 3.52 14.10
N ALA A 183 -9.07 2.90 14.74
CA ALA A 183 -9.63 1.65 14.24
C ALA A 183 -10.17 1.82 12.82
N GLY A 184 -9.77 0.93 11.91
CA GLY A 184 -10.14 0.98 10.49
C GLY A 184 -9.28 1.93 9.63
N PHE A 185 -8.38 2.71 10.24
CA PHE A 185 -7.45 3.57 9.53
C PHE A 185 -6.07 2.93 9.37
N VAL A 186 -5.37 3.34 8.32
CA VAL A 186 -3.94 3.09 8.12
C VAL A 186 -3.16 4.39 8.17
N GLY A 187 -1.99 4.37 8.81
CA GLY A 187 -1.10 5.53 8.86
C GLY A 187 -0.38 5.72 7.54
N LEU A 188 -0.34 6.95 7.04
CA LEU A 188 0.35 7.31 5.80
C LEU A 188 1.62 8.12 6.06
N TYR A 189 1.51 9.21 6.85
CA TYR A 189 2.62 10.11 7.13
C TYR A 189 2.61 10.59 8.56
N TYR A 190 3.80 10.89 9.08
CA TYR A 190 3.97 11.71 10.28
C TYR A 190 4.34 13.13 9.89
N VAL A 191 3.71 14.10 10.56
CA VAL A 191 4.03 15.53 10.42
C VAL A 191 4.45 16.05 11.79
N THR A 192 5.73 16.41 11.93
CA THR A 192 6.29 16.89 13.20
C THR A 192 6.39 18.41 13.19
N ILE A 193 5.74 19.05 14.17
CA ILE A 193 5.70 20.50 14.32
C ILE A 193 6.28 20.90 15.67
N ALA A 194 7.26 21.82 15.66
CA ALA A 194 7.85 22.36 16.88
C ALA A 194 7.08 23.58 17.39
N PHE A 195 7.23 23.89 18.69
CA PHE A 195 6.74 25.15 19.25
C PHE A 195 7.25 26.36 18.47
N GLY A 196 6.38 27.32 18.22
CA GLY A 196 6.70 28.55 17.50
C GLY A 196 6.88 28.39 15.98
N GLN A 197 6.76 27.19 15.44
CA GLN A 197 6.78 26.99 13.99
C GLN A 197 5.50 27.61 13.37
N THR A 198 5.65 28.32 12.26
CA THR A 198 4.55 29.05 11.58
C THR A 198 4.17 28.43 10.25
N SER A 199 4.97 27.49 9.72
CA SER A 199 4.69 26.78 8.47
C SER A 199 5.30 25.39 8.47
N VAL A 200 4.66 24.47 7.78
CA VAL A 200 5.21 23.13 7.49
C VAL A 200 6.19 23.22 6.34
N VAL A 201 7.30 22.53 6.45
CA VAL A 201 8.28 22.33 5.36
C VAL A 201 8.43 20.84 5.06
N GLY A 202 8.99 20.49 3.90
CA GLY A 202 9.13 19.09 3.49
C GLY A 202 9.84 18.20 4.52
N GLY A 203 10.83 18.73 5.24
CA GLY A 203 11.54 17.99 6.30
C GLY A 203 10.70 17.67 7.55
N ASN A 204 9.53 18.29 7.72
CA ASN A 204 8.59 17.95 8.79
C ASN A 204 7.76 16.70 8.48
N ILE A 205 7.72 16.27 7.21
CA ILE A 205 6.86 15.19 6.72
C ILE A 205 7.71 13.94 6.50
N THR A 206 7.35 12.84 7.14
CA THR A 206 7.98 11.53 6.96
C THR A 206 6.93 10.46 6.73
N ILE A 207 7.27 9.41 5.99
CA ILE A 207 6.37 8.26 5.81
C ILE A 207 6.18 7.57 7.16
N ALA A 208 4.93 7.24 7.49
CA ALA A 208 4.61 6.55 8.74
C ALA A 208 5.17 5.12 8.73
N ASN A 209 5.50 4.61 9.92
CA ASN A 209 5.93 3.22 10.06
C ASN A 209 4.83 2.28 9.55
N ASN A 210 5.21 1.32 8.72
CA ASN A 210 4.30 0.36 8.10
C ASN A 210 3.22 1.00 7.21
N ALA A 211 3.45 2.21 6.69
CA ALA A 211 2.54 2.82 5.71
C ALA A 211 2.38 1.89 4.49
N PRO A 212 1.15 1.58 4.08
CA PRO A 212 0.88 0.51 3.12
C PRO A 212 1.03 0.97 1.66
N PHE A 213 2.02 1.79 1.35
CA PHE A 213 2.21 2.31 0.00
C PHE A 213 2.68 1.25 -0.98
N ILE A 214 2.06 1.22 -2.16
CA ILE A 214 2.59 0.52 -3.33
C ILE A 214 3.74 1.36 -3.87
N THR A 215 4.96 0.94 -3.59
CA THR A 215 6.17 1.68 -3.97
C THR A 215 6.55 1.51 -5.44
N GLU A 216 6.19 0.39 -6.04
CA GLU A 216 6.47 0.10 -7.46
C GLU A 216 5.28 -0.62 -8.09
N SER A 217 4.83 -0.16 -9.25
CA SER A 217 3.84 -0.87 -10.07
C SER A 217 4.43 -2.18 -10.63
N LEU A 218 3.57 -3.12 -11.01
CA LEU A 218 4.00 -4.38 -11.64
C LEU A 218 4.85 -4.11 -12.89
N THR A 219 4.48 -3.13 -13.70
CA THR A 219 5.23 -2.73 -14.91
C THR A 219 6.61 -2.14 -14.58
N GLN A 220 6.76 -1.43 -13.46
CA GLN A 220 8.07 -0.96 -13.00
C GLN A 220 8.95 -2.11 -12.52
N LYS A 221 8.37 -3.09 -11.81
CA LYS A 221 9.12 -4.28 -11.34
C LYS A 221 9.63 -5.17 -12.47
N ILE A 222 8.85 -5.32 -13.53
CA ILE A 222 9.19 -6.16 -14.70
C ILE A 222 9.63 -5.31 -15.91
N SER A 223 9.98 -4.04 -15.71
CA SER A 223 10.46 -3.18 -16.79
C SER A 223 11.72 -3.75 -17.44
N TYR A 224 11.87 -3.54 -18.74
CA TYR A 224 13.06 -3.95 -19.49
C TYR A 224 14.36 -3.42 -18.85
N ALA A 225 14.36 -2.17 -18.36
CA ALA A 225 15.48 -1.60 -17.65
C ALA A 225 15.81 -2.40 -16.35
N SER A 226 14.80 -2.73 -15.53
CA SER A 226 15.01 -3.50 -14.30
C SER A 226 15.56 -4.90 -14.57
N VAL A 227 15.20 -5.52 -15.70
CA VAL A 227 15.70 -6.83 -16.11
C VAL A 227 17.15 -6.73 -16.61
N ILE A 228 17.44 -5.75 -17.46
CA ILE A 228 18.81 -5.54 -18.01
C ILE A 228 19.77 -5.09 -16.92
N ASP A 229 19.38 -4.15 -16.08
CA ASP A 229 20.20 -3.65 -14.98
C ASP A 229 20.39 -4.69 -13.85
N GLN A 230 19.73 -5.84 -13.97
CA GLN A 230 19.76 -6.90 -12.95
C GLN A 230 19.45 -6.36 -11.54
N LYS A 231 18.56 -5.38 -11.44
CA LYS A 231 18.22 -4.61 -10.23
C LYS A 231 17.97 -5.49 -8.98
N TYR A 232 17.53 -6.72 -9.21
CA TYR A 232 17.19 -7.67 -8.14
C TYR A 232 18.24 -8.74 -7.88
N THR A 233 19.28 -8.83 -8.72
CA THR A 233 20.25 -9.91 -8.66
C THR A 233 21.69 -9.43 -8.72
N TYR A 234 21.96 -8.17 -9.10
CA TYR A 234 23.28 -7.58 -9.12
C TYR A 234 23.42 -6.47 -8.08
N PHE A 235 24.48 -6.55 -7.26
CA PHE A 235 24.71 -5.60 -6.17
C PHE A 235 26.15 -5.13 -6.10
N GLN A 236 26.35 -3.92 -5.58
CA GLN A 236 27.63 -3.41 -5.18
C GLN A 236 27.86 -3.77 -3.70
N ASP A 237 29.00 -4.39 -3.41
CA ASP A 237 29.43 -4.59 -2.03
C ASP A 237 29.84 -3.26 -1.40
N THR A 238 29.42 -3.03 -0.17
CA THR A 238 29.74 -1.88 0.68
C THR A 238 30.39 -2.28 2.00
N GLY A 239 30.71 -3.57 2.13
CA GLY A 239 31.26 -4.15 3.35
C GLY A 239 32.76 -3.94 3.55
N ALA A 240 33.28 -4.57 4.60
CA ALA A 240 34.71 -4.60 4.93
C ALA A 240 35.39 -5.84 4.36
N VAL A 241 36.73 -5.92 4.53
CA VAL A 241 37.50 -7.12 4.19
C VAL A 241 36.93 -8.35 4.90
N ASN A 242 36.66 -9.41 4.15
CA ASN A 242 36.08 -10.69 4.60
C ASN A 242 34.61 -10.59 5.09
N ALA A 243 33.96 -9.43 4.96
CA ALA A 243 32.59 -9.21 5.40
C ALA A 243 31.85 -8.38 4.33
N LEU A 244 31.38 -9.05 3.29
CA LEU A 244 30.65 -8.42 2.20
C LEU A 244 29.26 -7.98 2.71
N VAL A 245 28.81 -6.81 2.28
CA VAL A 245 27.47 -6.26 2.59
C VAL A 245 26.82 -5.79 1.31
N VAL A 246 25.64 -6.28 1.04
CA VAL A 246 24.81 -5.85 -0.09
C VAL A 246 23.46 -5.37 0.42
N THR A 247 22.97 -4.26 -0.14
CA THR A 247 21.71 -3.65 0.24
C THR A 247 20.76 -3.67 -0.95
N PRO A 248 19.87 -4.69 -1.05
CA PRO A 248 18.86 -4.73 -2.08
C PRO A 248 17.86 -3.57 -1.95
N SER A 249 17.34 -3.08 -3.07
CA SER A 249 16.30 -2.03 -3.09
C SER A 249 14.96 -2.51 -2.54
N THR A 250 14.73 -3.82 -2.52
CA THR A 250 13.59 -4.48 -1.87
C THR A 250 14.11 -5.44 -0.82
N GLY A 251 13.44 -5.53 0.33
CA GLY A 251 13.89 -6.42 1.41
C GLY A 251 13.89 -7.90 0.97
N TYR A 252 15.03 -8.54 1.12
CA TYR A 252 15.12 -9.99 1.04
C TYR A 252 14.63 -10.55 2.38
N SER A 253 13.62 -11.40 2.35
CA SER A 253 13.12 -12.10 3.54
C SER A 253 13.87 -13.41 3.80
N SER A 254 14.54 -13.95 2.77
CA SER A 254 15.35 -15.16 2.85
C SER A 254 16.31 -15.22 1.67
N PHE A 255 17.35 -16.06 1.76
CA PHE A 255 18.21 -16.44 0.65
C PHE A 255 18.09 -17.96 0.47
N PRO A 256 17.00 -18.43 -0.17
CA PRO A 256 16.64 -19.85 -0.21
C PRO A 256 17.60 -20.65 -1.11
N ASN A 257 17.57 -21.96 -0.94
CA ASN A 257 18.35 -22.91 -1.77
C ASN A 257 18.07 -22.67 -3.27
N GLY A 258 19.13 -22.56 -4.06
CA GLY A 258 19.10 -22.28 -5.49
C GLY A 258 18.98 -20.79 -5.86
N ALA A 259 18.77 -19.89 -4.89
CA ALA A 259 18.80 -18.44 -5.17
C ALA A 259 20.21 -17.99 -5.54
N THR A 260 20.32 -17.08 -6.50
CA THR A 260 21.58 -16.60 -7.05
C THR A 260 21.63 -15.09 -7.05
N ILE A 261 22.77 -14.52 -6.63
CA ILE A 261 23.08 -13.10 -6.74
C ILE A 261 24.48 -12.89 -7.29
N SER A 262 24.69 -11.79 -8.02
CA SER A 262 25.99 -11.33 -8.48
C SER A 262 26.41 -10.10 -7.70
N VAL A 263 27.65 -10.10 -7.19
CA VAL A 263 28.17 -9.02 -6.34
C VAL A 263 29.50 -8.52 -6.88
N ARG A 264 29.63 -7.22 -7.05
CA ARG A 264 30.92 -6.59 -7.30
C ARG A 264 31.60 -6.31 -5.97
N ALA A 265 32.67 -7.01 -5.69
CA ALA A 265 33.41 -6.90 -4.43
C ALA A 265 34.08 -5.53 -4.25
N ALA A 266 33.93 -4.94 -3.07
CA ALA A 266 34.62 -3.71 -2.69
C ALA A 266 36.06 -3.97 -2.26
N ASN A 267 36.32 -5.11 -1.63
CA ASN A 267 37.60 -5.46 -1.02
C ASN A 267 38.10 -6.81 -1.49
N THR A 268 39.44 -7.00 -1.49
CA THR A 268 40.03 -8.30 -1.65
C THR A 268 39.98 -9.03 -0.32
N VAL A 269 39.50 -10.30 -0.34
CA VAL A 269 39.44 -11.12 0.87
C VAL A 269 40.82 -11.68 1.23
N THR A 270 41.07 -11.86 2.52
CA THR A 270 42.32 -12.41 3.07
C THR A 270 42.14 -13.78 3.69
N GLY A 271 40.95 -14.33 3.66
CA GLY A 271 40.61 -15.64 4.24
C GLY A 271 39.10 -15.88 4.26
N ALA A 272 38.64 -16.72 5.20
CA ALA A 272 37.22 -17.01 5.40
C ALA A 272 36.36 -15.75 5.41
N SER A 273 35.30 -15.76 4.63
CA SER A 273 34.47 -14.56 4.40
C SER A 273 32.98 -14.86 4.56
N ASN A 274 32.23 -13.81 4.83
CA ASN A 274 30.78 -13.87 4.95
C ASN A 274 30.14 -12.82 4.02
N ILE A 275 28.85 -13.00 3.73
CA ILE A 275 28.02 -12.00 3.07
C ILE A 275 26.77 -11.73 3.88
N THR A 276 26.38 -10.44 3.98
CA THR A 276 25.11 -9.99 4.56
C THR A 276 24.26 -9.37 3.45
N ILE A 277 23.03 -9.85 3.29
CA ILE A 277 22.08 -9.39 2.25
C ILE A 277 20.93 -8.66 2.93
N GLY A 278 20.90 -7.33 2.84
CA GLY A 278 19.85 -6.50 3.49
C GLY A 278 19.78 -6.75 4.99
N SER A 279 18.63 -7.20 5.46
CA SER A 279 18.36 -7.50 6.88
C SER A 279 18.64 -8.95 7.28
N LEU A 280 19.09 -9.79 6.34
CA LEU A 280 19.49 -11.18 6.65
C LEU A 280 20.77 -11.19 7.50
N GLY A 281 20.88 -12.17 8.35
CA GLY A 281 22.10 -12.39 9.13
C GLY A 281 23.32 -12.66 8.25
N SER A 282 24.50 -12.71 8.86
CA SER A 282 25.76 -13.04 8.18
C SER A 282 25.73 -14.48 7.66
N ILE A 283 25.91 -14.68 6.37
CA ILE A 283 25.89 -15.96 5.66
C ILE A 283 27.33 -16.32 5.27
N PRO A 284 27.87 -17.48 5.67
CA PRO A 284 29.22 -17.87 5.28
C PRO A 284 29.37 -18.04 3.77
N ILE A 285 30.46 -17.54 3.20
CA ILE A 285 30.83 -17.82 1.81
C ILE A 285 31.69 -19.06 1.76
N LYS A 286 31.31 -20.01 0.93
CA LYS A 286 32.07 -21.27 0.71
C LYS A 286 32.43 -21.44 -0.75
N VAL A 287 33.54 -22.08 -0.99
CA VAL A 287 34.04 -22.46 -2.32
C VAL A 287 33.80 -23.93 -2.54
N VAL A 288 33.23 -24.28 -3.67
CA VAL A 288 33.06 -25.70 -4.08
C VAL A 288 34.35 -26.21 -4.66
N ASN A 289 34.86 -27.31 -4.13
CA ASN A 289 36.04 -28.02 -4.64
C ASN A 289 35.86 -29.54 -4.55
N PRO A 290 36.76 -30.35 -5.15
CA PRO A 290 36.60 -31.83 -5.20
C PRO A 290 36.47 -32.52 -3.84
N SER A 291 36.94 -31.90 -2.76
CA SER A 291 36.84 -32.44 -1.39
C SER A 291 35.63 -31.93 -0.61
N GLY A 292 34.73 -31.10 -1.24
CA GLY A 292 33.55 -30.52 -0.62
C GLY A 292 33.64 -29.00 -0.52
N LEU A 293 32.87 -28.43 0.42
CA LEU A 293 32.84 -26.98 0.68
C LEU A 293 34.00 -26.59 1.59
N SER A 294 34.75 -25.56 1.18
CA SER A 294 35.83 -24.96 2.00
C SER A 294 35.60 -23.47 2.19
N ASP A 295 36.24 -22.88 3.19
CA ASP A 295 36.31 -21.45 3.35
C ASP A 295 37.04 -20.78 2.17
N THR A 296 36.67 -19.51 1.90
CA THR A 296 37.42 -18.67 0.96
C THR A 296 38.88 -18.53 1.41
N ALA A 297 39.81 -18.62 0.46
CA ALA A 297 41.21 -18.30 0.69
C ALA A 297 41.54 -16.86 0.31
N ALA A 298 42.70 -16.37 0.77
CA ALA A 298 43.19 -15.03 0.42
C ALA A 298 43.26 -14.85 -1.10
N GLY A 299 42.70 -13.77 -1.62
CA GLY A 299 42.69 -13.42 -3.04
C GLY A 299 41.71 -14.19 -3.92
N GLN A 300 40.84 -15.05 -3.37
CA GLN A 300 39.78 -15.69 -4.17
C GLN A 300 38.69 -14.75 -4.59
N ILE A 301 38.38 -13.72 -3.77
CA ILE A 301 37.54 -12.61 -4.13
C ILE A 301 38.43 -11.38 -4.17
N ILE A 302 38.50 -10.70 -5.31
CA ILE A 302 39.38 -9.56 -5.56
C ILE A 302 38.54 -8.30 -5.68
N SER A 303 39.01 -7.20 -5.11
CA SER A 303 38.37 -5.89 -5.22
C SER A 303 38.08 -5.52 -6.67
N GLY A 304 36.87 -5.09 -6.96
CA GLY A 304 36.37 -4.74 -8.30
C GLY A 304 35.91 -5.92 -9.15
N GLY A 305 36.21 -7.18 -8.74
CA GLY A 305 35.73 -8.38 -9.40
C GLY A 305 34.21 -8.59 -9.18
N ILE A 306 33.53 -9.22 -10.16
CA ILE A 306 32.14 -9.60 -10.05
C ILE A 306 32.06 -11.11 -9.82
N TYR A 307 31.38 -11.48 -8.75
CA TYR A 307 31.25 -12.86 -8.30
C TYR A 307 29.79 -13.25 -8.17
N THR A 308 29.47 -14.47 -8.56
CA THR A 308 28.12 -15.02 -8.45
C THR A 308 28.06 -15.98 -7.28
N PHE A 309 27.12 -15.72 -6.36
CA PHE A 309 26.89 -16.54 -5.18
C PHE A 309 25.58 -17.28 -5.31
N THR A 310 25.59 -18.59 -5.13
CA THR A 310 24.39 -19.44 -5.10
C THR A 310 24.17 -19.96 -3.69
N SER A 311 22.95 -19.81 -3.19
CA SER A 311 22.58 -20.34 -1.87
C SER A 311 22.32 -21.84 -1.93
N ASP A 312 22.76 -22.58 -0.90
CA ASP A 312 22.28 -23.95 -0.63
C ASP A 312 21.25 -23.98 0.53
N GLY A 313 20.81 -22.79 0.99
CA GLY A 313 19.92 -22.61 2.13
C GLY A 313 20.65 -22.31 3.45
N THR A 314 21.98 -22.55 3.53
CA THR A 314 22.81 -22.33 4.73
C THR A 314 24.05 -21.49 4.47
N VAL A 315 24.65 -21.63 3.30
CA VAL A 315 25.85 -20.89 2.89
C VAL A 315 25.68 -20.30 1.49
N ALA A 316 26.47 -19.29 1.16
CA ALA A 316 26.62 -18.72 -0.17
C ALA A 316 27.83 -19.41 -0.87
N GLN A 317 27.58 -20.18 -1.91
CA GLN A 317 28.60 -20.87 -2.67
C GLN A 317 29.14 -20.00 -3.80
N LEU A 318 30.43 -19.88 -3.90
CA LEU A 318 31.20 -19.20 -4.94
C LEU A 318 31.64 -20.16 -6.03
#